data_ec31280786d3a9c7de4f254090d71a2d
#
_entry.id   ec31280786d3a9c7de4f254090d71a2d
#
_cell.length_a   1.000
_cell.length_b   1.000
_cell.length_c   1.000
_cell.angle_alpha   90.00
_cell.angle_beta   90.00
_cell.angle_gamma   90.00
#
_symmetry.space_group_name_H-M   'P 1'
#
loop_
_entity.id
_entity.type
_entity.pdbx_description
1 polymer ?
#
loop_
_entity_poly.entity_id
_entity_poly.type
_entity_poly.pdbx_seq_one_letter_code
_entity_poly.pdbx_strand_id
1 'polypeptide(L)'
;MIRVLVFMILGVCAGSVWGQTEMRPVLMGVALNVSDIERSEKYYSEIFNLKRTFQYPPSGGPIIEIGLGNKDGKGGSLLLARFSDDPLPEAKSRYGRIVFNVKDADAIAKRAEERGSVLRELGLPRGPGKPILIFFNDPDGYEVELYQAP
;
A
#
# COMPACT_ATOMS: atom_id res chain seq x y z
N MET A 1 -13.64 20.81 -73.12
CA MET A 1 -13.92 19.78 -72.04
C MET A 1 -12.80 19.78 -71.07
N ILE A 2 -12.98 20.48 -69.95
CA ILE A 2 -11.96 20.59 -68.83
C ILE A 2 -12.36 19.59 -67.78
N ARG A 3 -11.49 18.56 -67.49
CA ARG A 3 -11.67 17.62 -66.43
C ARG A 3 -11.02 18.20 -65.18
N VAL A 4 -11.83 18.56 -64.18
CA VAL A 4 -11.38 18.95 -62.84
C VAL A 4 -11.13 17.69 -62.02
N LEU A 5 -9.90 17.45 -61.65
CA LEU A 5 -9.51 16.36 -60.77
C LEU A 5 -9.61 16.88 -59.30
N VAL A 6 -10.58 16.36 -58.55
CA VAL A 6 -10.71 16.66 -57.12
C VAL A 6 -9.82 15.68 -56.35
N PHE A 7 -8.73 16.19 -55.75
CA PHE A 7 -7.92 15.44 -54.80
C PHE A 7 -8.60 15.45 -53.43
N MET A 8 -9.10 14.31 -53.01
CA MET A 8 -9.61 14.08 -51.66
C MET A 8 -8.41 13.77 -50.75
N ILE A 9 -7.99 14.73 -49.91
CA ILE A 9 -6.97 14.51 -48.89
C ILE A 9 -7.65 13.83 -47.72
N LEU A 10 -7.42 12.53 -47.54
CA LEU A 10 -7.77 11.80 -46.32
C LEU A 10 -6.76 12.20 -45.23
N GLY A 11 -7.18 13.07 -44.35
CA GLY A 11 -6.45 13.39 -43.13
C GLY A 11 -6.48 12.20 -42.17
N VAL A 12 -5.37 11.48 -42.07
CA VAL A 12 -5.17 10.47 -41.03
C VAL A 12 -4.92 11.23 -39.71
N CYS A 13 -5.95 11.36 -38.88
CA CYS A 13 -5.78 11.77 -37.49
C CYS A 13 -5.06 10.63 -36.76
N ALA A 14 -3.73 10.72 -36.65
CA ALA A 14 -2.95 9.92 -35.73
C ALA A 14 -3.32 10.34 -34.32
N GLY A 15 -4.34 9.73 -33.76
CA GLY A 15 -4.65 9.84 -32.33
C GLY A 15 -3.49 9.27 -31.53
N SER A 16 -2.74 10.15 -30.85
CA SER A 16 -1.74 9.76 -29.88
C SER A 16 -2.46 9.02 -28.74
N VAL A 17 -2.43 7.71 -28.79
CA VAL A 17 -2.81 6.88 -27.64
C VAL A 17 -1.72 7.12 -26.58
N TRP A 18 -1.98 8.08 -25.71
CA TRP A 18 -1.21 8.23 -24.48
C TRP A 18 -1.43 6.94 -23.69
N GLY A 19 -0.44 6.05 -23.74
CA GLY A 19 -0.44 4.84 -22.94
C GLY A 19 -0.49 5.26 -21.47
N GLN A 20 -1.68 5.22 -20.88
CA GLN A 20 -1.82 5.25 -19.44
C GLN A 20 -1.10 4.00 -18.94
N THR A 21 0.08 4.20 -18.36
CA THR A 21 0.76 3.16 -17.62
C THR A 21 -0.17 2.81 -16.47
N GLU A 22 -0.90 1.72 -16.61
CA GLU A 22 -1.81 1.22 -15.57
C GLU A 22 -0.98 0.99 -14.31
N MET A 23 -1.16 1.86 -13.33
CA MET A 23 -0.45 1.78 -12.06
C MET A 23 -1.14 0.75 -11.19
N ARG A 24 -0.69 -0.50 -11.31
CA ARG A 24 -1.26 -1.62 -10.54
C ARG A 24 -0.82 -1.51 -9.08
N PRO A 25 -1.76 -1.60 -8.13
CA PRO A 25 -1.41 -1.75 -6.72
C PRO A 25 -0.51 -2.97 -6.51
N VAL A 26 0.49 -2.83 -5.67
CA VAL A 26 1.38 -3.94 -5.29
C VAL A 26 1.10 -4.30 -3.84
N LEU A 27 0.80 -5.57 -3.58
CA LEU A 27 0.71 -6.07 -2.21
C LEU A 27 2.07 -5.86 -1.53
N MET A 28 2.11 -4.96 -0.55
CA MET A 28 3.33 -4.67 0.21
C MET A 28 3.62 -5.78 1.22
N GLY A 29 2.58 -6.23 1.93
CA GLY A 29 2.77 -7.26 2.94
C GLY A 29 1.57 -7.47 3.85
N VAL A 30 1.82 -8.23 4.90
CA VAL A 30 0.86 -8.52 5.97
C VAL A 30 1.42 -7.95 7.28
N ALA A 31 0.58 -7.31 8.07
CA ALA A 31 0.96 -6.79 9.38
C ALA A 31 0.45 -7.72 10.48
N LEU A 32 1.34 -8.06 11.41
CA LEU A 32 1.04 -8.83 12.61
C LEU A 32 1.20 -7.93 13.84
N ASN A 33 0.24 -7.96 14.73
CA ASN A 33 0.39 -7.36 16.04
C ASN A 33 1.20 -8.29 16.93
N VAL A 34 2.27 -7.77 17.52
CA VAL A 34 3.18 -8.53 18.39
C VAL A 34 3.33 -7.85 19.74
N SER A 35 3.55 -8.65 20.79
CA SER A 35 3.76 -8.13 22.14
C SER A 35 5.19 -7.62 22.37
N ASP A 36 6.15 -8.10 21.58
CA ASP A 36 7.56 -7.76 21.66
C ASP A 36 8.18 -7.76 20.27
N ILE A 37 8.54 -6.57 19.81
CA ILE A 37 9.10 -6.36 18.46
C ILE A 37 10.45 -7.04 18.31
N GLU A 38 11.35 -6.91 19.28
CA GLU A 38 12.72 -7.41 19.18
C GLU A 38 12.74 -8.94 19.17
N ARG A 39 11.93 -9.56 20.03
CA ARG A 39 11.77 -11.02 20.05
C ARG A 39 11.20 -11.54 18.73
N SER A 40 10.19 -10.88 18.19
CA SER A 40 9.55 -11.31 16.96
C SER A 40 10.45 -11.06 15.75
N GLU A 41 11.14 -9.92 15.68
CA GLU A 41 12.14 -9.65 14.65
C GLU A 41 13.24 -10.71 14.65
N LYS A 42 13.80 -11.02 15.84
CA LYS A 42 14.83 -12.04 15.97
C LYS A 42 14.34 -13.39 15.43
N TYR A 43 13.14 -13.80 15.83
CA TYR A 43 12.54 -15.05 15.37
C TYR A 43 12.46 -15.14 13.85
N TYR A 44 11.82 -14.14 13.20
CA TYR A 44 11.65 -14.17 11.74
C TYR A 44 12.96 -13.98 10.98
N SER A 45 13.89 -13.21 11.54
CA SER A 45 15.22 -13.02 10.95
C SER A 45 16.07 -14.28 10.99
N GLU A 46 16.04 -15.05 12.08
CA GLU A 46 16.82 -16.29 12.22
C GLU A 46 16.24 -17.43 11.37
N ILE A 47 14.91 -17.58 11.30
CA ILE A 47 14.27 -18.69 10.58
C ILE A 47 14.22 -18.43 9.08
N PHE A 48 13.87 -17.20 8.66
CA PHE A 48 13.60 -16.89 7.25
C PHE A 48 14.65 -15.98 6.62
N ASN A 49 15.72 -15.65 7.36
CA ASN A 49 16.79 -14.74 6.92
C ASN A 49 16.28 -13.36 6.46
N LEU A 50 15.13 -12.92 6.97
CA LEU A 50 14.59 -11.61 6.70
C LEU A 50 15.42 -10.53 7.41
N LYS A 51 15.42 -9.31 6.84
CA LYS A 51 16.13 -8.16 7.42
C LYS A 51 15.17 -7.01 7.59
N ARG A 52 15.41 -6.20 8.63
CA ARG A 52 14.67 -4.96 8.82
C ARG A 52 14.87 -4.05 7.62
N THR A 53 13.79 -3.64 6.97
CA THR A 53 13.77 -2.79 5.79
C THR A 53 13.31 -1.37 6.12
N PHE A 54 12.46 -1.21 7.14
CA PHE A 54 12.06 0.10 7.66
C PHE A 54 11.65 -0.01 9.13
N GLN A 55 11.53 1.16 9.78
CA GLN A 55 10.96 1.34 11.12
C GLN A 55 10.17 2.65 11.19
N TYR A 56 9.01 2.59 11.84
CA TYR A 56 8.23 3.77 12.16
C TYR A 56 7.75 3.74 13.62
N PRO A 57 7.90 4.83 14.38
CA PRO A 57 8.68 6.02 14.03
C PRO A 57 10.19 5.71 13.99
N PRO A 58 11.01 6.48 13.23
CA PRO A 58 12.46 6.24 13.14
C PRO A 58 13.18 6.31 14.49
N SER A 59 12.69 7.14 15.39
CA SER A 59 13.22 7.29 16.76
C SER A 59 12.87 6.14 17.71
N GLY A 60 12.00 5.18 17.26
CA GLY A 60 11.40 4.21 18.17
C GLY A 60 10.35 4.84 19.08
N GLY A 61 9.84 4.05 20.02
CA GLY A 61 8.83 4.51 20.97
C GLY A 61 7.92 3.38 21.45
N PRO A 62 6.91 3.69 22.26
CA PRO A 62 5.95 2.70 22.75
C PRO A 62 5.07 2.15 21.60
N ILE A 63 4.78 2.98 20.60
CA ILE A 63 4.12 2.57 19.37
C ILE A 63 5.19 2.43 18.30
N ILE A 64 5.38 1.23 17.77
CA ILE A 64 6.43 0.94 16.81
C ILE A 64 5.93 -0.08 15.77
N GLU A 65 6.30 0.16 14.53
CA GLU A 65 6.15 -0.81 13.44
C GLU A 65 7.47 -0.96 12.70
N ILE A 66 7.83 -2.19 12.39
CA ILE A 66 8.98 -2.50 11.54
C ILE A 66 8.55 -3.37 10.37
N GLY A 67 9.23 -3.22 9.24
CA GLY A 67 9.09 -4.12 8.10
C GLY A 67 10.28 -5.05 8.01
N LEU A 68 10.01 -6.34 7.78
CA LEU A 68 11.02 -7.35 7.49
C LEU A 68 10.86 -7.81 6.05
N GLY A 69 11.96 -7.91 5.31
CA GLY A 69 11.94 -8.31 3.92
C GLY A 69 13.24 -8.97 3.48
N ASN A 70 13.28 -9.42 2.22
CA ASN A 70 14.48 -9.97 1.63
C ASN A 70 15.52 -8.85 1.36
N LYS A 71 16.81 -9.20 1.44
CA LYS A 71 17.91 -8.25 1.17
C LYS A 71 17.89 -7.64 -0.24
N ASP A 72 17.35 -8.35 -1.21
CA ASP A 72 17.24 -7.91 -2.61
C ASP A 72 15.99 -7.05 -2.88
N GLY A 73 15.19 -6.78 -1.86
CA GLY A 73 13.96 -6.00 -1.97
C GLY A 73 12.84 -6.67 -2.76
N LYS A 74 12.99 -7.94 -3.11
CA LYS A 74 11.96 -8.70 -3.84
C LYS A 74 11.02 -9.41 -2.91
N GLY A 75 9.74 -9.46 -3.31
CA GLY A 75 8.67 -10.09 -2.53
C GLY A 75 7.95 -9.11 -1.61
N GLY A 76 6.99 -9.63 -0.87
CA GLY A 76 6.26 -8.87 0.13
C GLY A 76 7.05 -8.69 1.43
N SER A 77 6.61 -7.77 2.25
CA SER A 77 7.16 -7.54 3.58
C SER A 77 6.29 -8.15 4.66
N LEU A 78 6.91 -8.63 5.72
CA LEU A 78 6.22 -8.92 6.97
C LEU A 78 6.35 -7.69 7.86
N LEU A 79 5.23 -7.09 8.22
CA LEU A 79 5.20 -5.96 9.13
C LEU A 79 4.94 -6.48 10.54
N LEU A 80 5.74 -6.04 11.50
CA LEU A 80 5.55 -6.33 12.92
C LEU A 80 5.21 -5.04 13.63
N ALA A 81 4.07 -5.00 14.30
CA ALA A 81 3.56 -3.80 14.92
C ALA A 81 3.26 -4.02 16.40
N ARG A 82 3.58 -3.02 17.24
CA ARG A 82 3.15 -2.92 18.64
C ARG A 82 2.53 -1.55 18.86
N PHE A 83 1.21 -1.52 19.02
CA PHE A 83 0.46 -0.27 19.14
C PHE A 83 0.03 0.06 20.56
N SER A 84 0.18 -0.87 21.52
CA SER A 84 -0.05 -0.65 22.93
C SER A 84 0.76 -1.62 23.77
N ASP A 85 0.80 -1.38 25.07
CA ASP A 85 1.36 -2.29 26.08
C ASP A 85 0.32 -3.31 26.58
N ASP A 86 -0.91 -3.25 26.06
CA ASP A 86 -1.95 -4.20 26.41
C ASP A 86 -1.61 -5.62 25.92
N PRO A 87 -2.08 -6.66 26.62
CA PRO A 87 -1.94 -8.03 26.15
C PRO A 87 -2.53 -8.20 24.76
N LEU A 88 -1.87 -8.97 23.90
CA LEU A 88 -2.44 -9.31 22.60
C LEU A 88 -3.77 -10.03 22.79
N PRO A 89 -4.78 -9.68 21.98
CA PRO A 89 -6.05 -10.42 21.95
C PRO A 89 -5.82 -11.91 21.68
N GLU A 90 -6.76 -12.75 22.10
CA GLU A 90 -6.67 -14.19 21.84
C GLU A 90 -6.69 -14.50 20.35
N ALA A 91 -5.89 -15.44 19.97
CA ALA A 91 -5.52 -16.06 18.69
C ALA A 91 -5.96 -15.41 17.36
N LYS A 92 -7.23 -15.07 17.14
CA LYS A 92 -7.73 -14.64 15.81
C LYS A 92 -7.62 -13.14 15.55
N SER A 93 -7.42 -12.33 16.58
CA SER A 93 -7.36 -10.87 16.45
C SER A 93 -5.94 -10.30 16.47
N ARG A 94 -4.91 -11.13 16.34
CA ARG A 94 -3.49 -10.72 16.24
C ARG A 94 -3.08 -10.30 14.85
N TYR A 95 -3.94 -10.56 13.88
CA TYR A 95 -3.83 -10.05 12.54
C TYR A 95 -4.01 -8.52 12.58
N GLY A 96 -3.11 -7.80 11.93
CA GLY A 96 -3.22 -6.35 11.83
C GLY A 96 -4.02 -5.96 10.59
N ARG A 97 -3.38 -5.98 9.43
CA ARG A 97 -3.98 -5.50 8.18
C ARG A 97 -3.25 -6.00 6.95
N ILE A 98 -3.91 -5.94 5.80
CA ILE A 98 -3.29 -6.12 4.49
C ILE A 98 -2.82 -4.75 4.00
N VAL A 99 -1.56 -4.64 3.57
CA VAL A 99 -0.98 -3.37 3.12
C VAL A 99 -0.72 -3.42 1.61
N PHE A 100 -1.28 -2.45 0.88
CA PHE A 100 -1.01 -2.24 -0.53
C PHE A 100 -0.17 -0.98 -0.72
N ASN A 101 0.97 -1.10 -1.40
CA ASN A 101 1.69 0.06 -1.91
C ASN A 101 1.03 0.50 -3.22
N VAL A 102 0.60 1.75 -3.27
CA VAL A 102 -0.18 2.31 -4.37
C VAL A 102 0.43 3.63 -4.84
N LYS A 103 0.16 4.01 -6.07
CA LYS A 103 0.61 5.30 -6.62
C LYS A 103 -0.45 6.40 -6.51
N ASP A 104 -1.71 6.03 -6.35
CA ASP A 104 -2.85 6.93 -6.20
C ASP A 104 -3.82 6.31 -5.19
N ALA A 105 -3.61 6.66 -3.93
CA ALA A 105 -4.42 6.15 -2.82
C ALA A 105 -5.86 6.66 -2.90
N ASP A 106 -6.05 7.92 -3.30
CA ASP A 106 -7.38 8.52 -3.38
C ASP A 106 -8.24 7.87 -4.47
N ALA A 107 -7.66 7.57 -5.63
CA ALA A 107 -8.41 6.89 -6.70
C ALA A 107 -8.82 5.46 -6.31
N ILE A 108 -8.00 4.76 -5.54
CA ILE A 108 -8.33 3.41 -5.08
C ILE A 108 -9.35 3.48 -3.94
N ALA A 109 -9.18 4.40 -3.01
CA ALA A 109 -10.12 4.65 -1.92
C ALA A 109 -11.52 4.94 -2.45
N LYS A 110 -11.63 5.83 -3.44
CA LYS A 110 -12.91 6.12 -4.11
C LYS A 110 -13.57 4.86 -4.68
N ARG A 111 -12.79 3.98 -5.31
CA ARG A 111 -13.33 2.69 -5.81
C ARG A 111 -13.81 1.78 -4.69
N ALA A 112 -13.17 1.80 -3.53
CA ALA A 112 -13.62 1.05 -2.37
C ALA A 112 -14.93 1.61 -1.82
N GLU A 113 -15.07 2.94 -1.70
CA GLU A 113 -16.32 3.60 -1.30
C GLU A 113 -17.48 3.28 -2.25
N GLU A 114 -17.25 3.32 -3.57
CA GLU A 114 -18.23 2.95 -4.59
C GLU A 114 -18.74 1.50 -4.44
N ARG A 115 -18.02 0.67 -3.67
CA ARG A 115 -18.38 -0.72 -3.33
C ARG A 115 -18.83 -0.90 -1.89
N GLY A 116 -19.07 0.19 -1.19
CA GLY A 116 -19.65 0.18 0.15
C GLY A 116 -18.64 0.17 1.29
N SER A 117 -17.34 0.27 1.02
CA SER A 117 -16.35 0.40 2.09
C SER A 117 -16.42 1.79 2.74
N VAL A 118 -16.25 1.83 4.06
CA VAL A 118 -16.15 3.08 4.82
C VAL A 118 -14.67 3.38 5.02
N LEU A 119 -14.23 4.54 4.55
CA LEU A 119 -12.84 4.98 4.68
C LEU A 119 -12.53 5.51 6.07
N ARG A 120 -11.31 5.29 6.52
CA ARG A 120 -10.74 5.86 7.74
C ARG A 120 -9.36 6.42 7.45
N GLU A 121 -9.16 7.69 7.73
CA GLU A 121 -7.87 8.35 7.67
C GLU A 121 -7.34 8.62 9.09
N LEU A 122 -6.03 8.63 9.25
CA LEU A 122 -5.39 8.90 10.56
C LEU A 122 -5.28 10.39 10.88
N GLY A 123 -5.79 11.28 10.00
CA GLY A 123 -5.65 12.72 10.15
C GLY A 123 -4.20 13.22 10.05
N LEU A 124 -3.32 12.45 9.41
CA LEU A 124 -1.95 12.86 9.18
C LEU A 124 -1.88 14.00 8.16
N PRO A 125 -0.94 14.96 8.32
CA PRO A 125 -0.78 16.03 7.35
C PRO A 125 -0.46 15.50 5.96
N ARG A 126 -1.23 15.90 4.97
CA ARG A 126 -0.96 15.65 3.55
C ARG A 126 -0.05 16.76 2.99
N GLY A 127 0.79 16.44 2.03
CA GLY A 127 1.63 17.42 1.33
C GLY A 127 2.94 16.83 0.80
N PRO A 128 3.78 17.68 0.19
CA PRO A 128 5.07 17.25 -0.35
C PRO A 128 5.94 16.55 0.71
N GLY A 129 6.50 15.40 0.35
CA GLY A 129 7.34 14.61 1.26
C GLY A 129 6.58 13.90 2.38
N LYS A 130 5.25 13.77 2.29
CA LYS A 130 4.43 13.06 3.25
C LYS A 130 3.74 11.86 2.59
N PRO A 131 3.70 10.71 3.24
CA PRO A 131 2.92 9.57 2.74
C PRO A 131 1.42 9.85 2.87
N ILE A 132 0.62 9.18 2.04
CA ILE A 132 -0.82 9.11 2.20
C ILE A 132 -1.15 7.71 2.72
N LEU A 133 -1.92 7.66 3.81
CA LEU A 133 -2.39 6.43 4.44
C LEU A 133 -3.92 6.49 4.51
N ILE A 134 -4.57 5.54 3.87
CA ILE A 134 -6.04 5.40 3.89
C ILE A 134 -6.37 3.96 4.27
N PHE A 135 -7.32 3.80 5.18
CA PHE A 135 -7.75 2.50 5.69
C PHE A 135 -9.22 2.27 5.37
N PHE A 136 -9.58 1.02 5.15
CA PHE A 136 -10.96 0.58 5.04
C PHE A 136 -11.05 -0.92 5.34
N ASN A 137 -12.27 -1.39 5.61
CA ASN A 137 -12.50 -2.82 5.74
C ASN A 137 -12.99 -3.41 4.42
N ASP A 138 -12.56 -4.64 4.15
CA ASP A 138 -13.16 -5.45 3.10
C ASP A 138 -14.57 -5.94 3.52
N PRO A 139 -15.32 -6.64 2.64
CA PRO A 139 -16.68 -7.10 2.96
C PRO A 139 -16.77 -8.05 4.15
N ASP A 140 -15.70 -8.73 4.53
CA ASP A 140 -15.65 -9.65 5.67
C ASP A 140 -15.05 -9.01 6.93
N GLY A 141 -14.71 -7.71 6.86
CA GLY A 141 -14.20 -6.92 7.98
C GLY A 141 -12.69 -6.94 8.15
N TYR A 142 -11.91 -7.51 7.20
CA TYR A 142 -10.45 -7.42 7.26
C TYR A 142 -9.98 -6.02 6.91
N GLU A 143 -9.14 -5.44 7.77
CA GLU A 143 -8.59 -4.12 7.54
C GLU A 143 -7.57 -4.11 6.39
N VAL A 144 -7.73 -3.17 5.49
CA VAL A 144 -6.85 -2.88 4.36
C VAL A 144 -6.25 -1.49 4.54
N GLU A 145 -4.95 -1.36 4.32
CA GLU A 145 -4.23 -0.09 4.26
C GLU A 145 -3.76 0.18 2.83
N LEU A 146 -4.06 1.36 2.33
CA LEU A 146 -3.40 1.93 1.16
C LEU A 146 -2.25 2.80 1.64
N TYR A 147 -1.04 2.46 1.25
CA TYR A 147 0.16 3.25 1.47
C TYR A 147 0.61 3.85 0.16
N GLN A 148 0.61 5.17 0.06
CA GLN A 148 1.23 5.91 -1.03
C GLN A 148 2.48 6.60 -0.50
N ALA A 149 3.63 6.27 -1.09
CA ALA A 149 4.90 6.91 -0.75
C ALA A 149 4.87 8.42 -1.08
N PRO A 150 5.71 9.22 -0.41
CA PRO A 150 5.86 10.65 -0.69
C PRO A 150 6.19 10.97 -2.13
#